data_fe8705479b9a6309bb5770d61dcc8131
#
_entry.id   fe8705479b9a6309bb5770d61dcc8131
#
_cell.length_a   1.000
_cell.length_b   1.000
_cell.length_c   1.000
_cell.angle_alpha   90.00
_cell.angle_beta   90.00
_cell.angle_gamma   90.00
#
_symmetry.space_group_name_H-M   'P 1'
#
loop_
_entity.id
_entity.type
_entity.pdbx_description
1 polymer ?
#
loop_
_entity_poly.entity_id
_entity_poly.type
_entity_poly.pdbx_seq_one_letter_code
_entity_poly.pdbx_strand_id
1 'polypeptide(L)'
;DAVWYLKQELKSAIMATPNALFQSAQIKETIPMATAVYPGSFDPVTRGHLDIIKRAAKINDQLIVAVLINSAKNPLFTVEERVALLRECCKDIPNVTVESFDGLTVEFAKKRHASVMVRGLRAVTDFENEIQLAQTNHALMPGIETMFLATSIKWSYLSSTIVKEAARYGSNISKFVTPNVEDAIHAKVEQLRAEGKTL
;
A
#
# COMPACT_ATOMS: atom_id res chain seq x y z
N ASP A 1 -45.48 -5.39 -12.20
CA ASP A 1 -44.08 -5.06 -12.13
C ASP A 1 -43.73 -4.46 -10.77
N ALA A 2 -43.23 -5.34 -9.88
CA ALA A 2 -42.86 -4.99 -8.49
C ALA A 2 -41.85 -3.83 -8.39
N VAL A 3 -40.97 -3.70 -9.39
CA VAL A 3 -39.97 -2.63 -9.46
C VAL A 3 -40.56 -1.25 -9.69
N TRP A 4 -41.67 -1.18 -10.46
CA TRP A 4 -42.38 0.07 -10.70
C TRP A 4 -43.14 0.52 -9.44
N TYR A 5 -43.73 -0.42 -8.70
CA TYR A 5 -44.44 -0.16 -7.43
C TYR A 5 -43.48 0.35 -6.35
N LEU A 6 -42.30 -0.27 -6.20
CA LEU A 6 -41.26 0.16 -5.27
C LEU A 6 -40.74 1.57 -5.61
N LYS A 7 -40.59 1.91 -6.89
CA LYS A 7 -40.18 3.26 -7.31
C LYS A 7 -41.24 4.32 -7.02
N GLN A 8 -42.52 3.97 -7.07
CA GLN A 8 -43.63 4.90 -6.74
C GLN A 8 -43.73 5.10 -5.22
N GLU A 9 -43.57 4.05 -4.42
CA GLU A 9 -43.56 4.16 -2.96
C GLU A 9 -42.35 4.96 -2.45
N LEU A 10 -41.16 4.75 -3.02
CA LEU A 10 -40.00 5.57 -2.71
C LEU A 10 -40.19 7.04 -3.08
N LYS A 11 -40.76 7.34 -4.25
CA LYS A 11 -41.10 8.72 -4.63
C LYS A 11 -42.15 9.35 -3.69
N SER A 12 -43.17 8.62 -3.30
CA SER A 12 -44.18 9.08 -2.36
C SER A 12 -43.60 9.35 -0.97
N ALA A 13 -42.75 8.47 -0.47
CA ALA A 13 -42.05 8.65 0.81
C ALA A 13 -41.10 9.85 0.82
N ILE A 14 -40.39 10.12 -0.29
CA ILE A 14 -39.48 11.27 -0.46
C ILE A 14 -40.25 12.59 -0.52
N MET A 15 -41.46 12.60 -1.10
CA MET A 15 -42.27 13.81 -1.21
C MET A 15 -43.08 14.13 0.04
N ALA A 16 -43.30 13.19 0.95
CA ALA A 16 -44.18 13.36 2.13
C ALA A 16 -43.52 14.10 3.30
N THR A 17 -42.19 14.32 3.33
CA THR A 17 -41.51 15.04 4.40
C THR A 17 -40.30 15.84 3.91
N PRO A 18 -40.48 17.15 3.65
CA PRO A 18 -39.35 18.04 3.29
C PRO A 18 -38.23 18.08 4.35
N ASN A 19 -38.51 17.72 5.60
CA ASN A 19 -37.54 17.68 6.69
C ASN A 19 -36.73 16.36 6.77
N ALA A 20 -37.16 15.28 6.11
CA ALA A 20 -36.39 14.01 6.17
C ALA A 20 -35.11 14.07 5.36
N LEU A 21 -35.04 14.90 4.31
CA LEU A 21 -33.82 15.12 3.54
C LEU A 21 -32.79 15.98 4.32
N PHE A 22 -33.25 16.87 5.22
CA PHE A 22 -32.36 17.64 6.10
C PHE A 22 -31.90 16.86 7.32
N GLN A 23 -32.69 15.89 7.81
CA GLN A 23 -32.28 15.01 8.89
C GLN A 23 -31.37 13.89 8.43
N SER A 24 -31.43 13.47 7.17
CA SER A 24 -30.45 12.51 6.60
C SER A 24 -29.05 13.12 6.45
N ALA A 25 -28.92 14.45 6.43
CA ALA A 25 -27.63 15.13 6.44
C ALA A 25 -26.94 15.15 7.83
N GLN A 26 -27.61 14.71 8.89
CA GLN A 26 -27.06 14.60 10.25
C GLN A 26 -26.80 13.16 10.71
N ILE A 27 -27.15 12.16 9.93
CA ILE A 27 -26.57 10.83 10.11
C ILE A 27 -25.18 10.90 9.45
N LYS A 28 -24.24 11.53 10.13
CA LYS A 28 -22.88 11.04 10.11
C LYS A 28 -22.95 9.66 10.77
N GLU A 29 -23.39 8.65 10.01
CA GLU A 29 -22.88 7.32 10.28
C GLU A 29 -21.38 7.51 10.34
N THR A 30 -20.82 7.37 11.50
CA THR A 30 -19.40 7.14 11.69
C THR A 30 -19.15 5.79 11.02
N ILE A 31 -19.01 5.81 9.69
CA ILE A 31 -18.44 4.70 8.95
C ILE A 31 -17.13 4.44 9.70
N PRO A 32 -16.95 3.25 10.30
CA PRO A 32 -15.75 2.99 11.06
C PRO A 32 -14.57 3.27 10.13
N MET A 33 -13.67 4.15 10.57
CA MET A 33 -12.52 4.57 9.78
C MET A 33 -11.78 3.33 9.29
N ALA A 34 -11.82 3.06 7.99
CA ALA A 34 -11.18 1.88 7.42
C ALA A 34 -9.67 2.09 7.43
N THR A 35 -9.00 1.48 8.41
CA THR A 35 -7.55 1.41 8.44
C THR A 35 -7.07 0.28 7.56
N ALA A 36 -6.18 0.59 6.62
CA ALA A 36 -5.54 -0.39 5.76
C ALA A 36 -4.04 -0.48 6.05
N VAL A 37 -3.47 -1.67 5.85
CA VAL A 37 -2.01 -1.91 5.91
C VAL A 37 -1.52 -2.27 4.52
N TYR A 38 -0.47 -1.59 4.06
CA TYR A 38 0.27 -1.96 2.86
C TYR A 38 1.65 -2.50 3.26
N PRO A 39 1.81 -3.82 3.38
CA PRO A 39 3.07 -4.44 3.78
C PRO A 39 4.01 -4.64 2.59
N GLY A 40 5.30 -4.51 2.84
CA GLY A 40 6.32 -4.77 1.82
C GLY A 40 7.74 -4.66 2.37
N SER A 41 8.71 -5.08 1.56
CA SER A 41 10.13 -4.91 1.89
C SER A 41 10.60 -3.48 1.63
N PHE A 42 10.12 -2.85 0.54
CA PHE A 42 10.48 -1.49 0.11
C PHE A 42 12.00 -1.24 0.07
N ASP A 43 12.72 -2.15 -0.54
CA ASP A 43 14.18 -2.16 -0.57
C ASP A 43 14.75 -2.05 -2.01
N PRO A 44 14.77 -0.83 -2.58
CA PRO A 44 14.17 0.42 -2.10
C PRO A 44 12.70 0.60 -2.46
N VAL A 45 12.08 1.66 -1.93
CA VAL A 45 10.79 2.16 -2.41
C VAL A 45 10.92 2.64 -3.86
N THR A 46 9.91 2.34 -4.70
CA THR A 46 9.89 2.70 -6.12
C THR A 46 8.66 3.54 -6.46
N ARG A 47 8.65 4.17 -7.65
CA ARG A 47 7.46 4.89 -8.15
C ARG A 47 6.24 3.97 -8.29
N GLY A 48 6.45 2.67 -8.54
CA GLY A 48 5.37 1.67 -8.51
C GLY A 48 4.74 1.50 -7.13
N HIS A 49 5.56 1.43 -6.07
CA HIS A 49 5.05 1.41 -4.70
C HIS A 49 4.30 2.71 -4.37
N LEU A 50 4.83 3.87 -4.75
CA LEU A 50 4.19 5.16 -4.50
C LEU A 50 2.87 5.32 -5.26
N ASP A 51 2.71 4.73 -6.45
CA ASP A 51 1.43 4.67 -7.17
C ASP A 51 0.37 3.94 -6.35
N ILE A 52 0.70 2.76 -5.83
CA ILE A 52 -0.19 1.98 -4.97
C ILE A 52 -0.51 2.74 -3.67
N ILE A 53 0.50 3.30 -2.99
CA ILE A 53 0.32 4.07 -1.75
C ILE A 53 -0.65 5.22 -1.97
N LYS A 54 -0.44 6.05 -3.00
CA LYS A 54 -1.29 7.20 -3.31
C LYS A 54 -2.74 6.80 -3.62
N ARG A 55 -2.93 5.68 -4.29
CA ARG A 55 -4.26 5.18 -4.65
C ARG A 55 -4.95 4.53 -3.46
N ALA A 56 -4.23 3.73 -2.67
CA ALA A 56 -4.75 3.13 -1.45
C ALA A 56 -5.13 4.20 -0.41
N ALA A 57 -4.34 5.26 -0.27
CA ALA A 57 -4.63 6.38 0.62
C ALA A 57 -5.92 7.14 0.25
N LYS A 58 -6.30 7.16 -1.03
CA LYS A 58 -7.54 7.82 -1.47
C LYS A 58 -8.82 7.06 -1.11
N ILE A 59 -8.72 5.75 -0.90
CA ILE A 59 -9.87 4.86 -0.69
C ILE A 59 -9.94 4.29 0.73
N ASN A 60 -9.00 4.66 1.60
CA ASN A 60 -8.99 4.30 3.01
C ASN A 60 -8.81 5.56 3.85
N ASP A 61 -9.41 5.60 5.02
CA ASP A 61 -9.29 6.73 5.95
C ASP A 61 -7.88 6.84 6.52
N GLN A 62 -7.24 5.71 6.79
CA GLN A 62 -5.84 5.60 7.17
C GLN A 62 -5.13 4.49 6.39
N LEU A 63 -3.91 4.75 5.98
CA LEU A 63 -3.04 3.76 5.37
C LEU A 63 -1.72 3.67 6.15
N ILE A 64 -1.42 2.48 6.65
CA ILE A 64 -0.14 2.17 7.29
C ILE A 64 0.73 1.45 6.27
N VAL A 65 1.80 2.09 5.81
CA VAL A 65 2.84 1.46 4.99
C VAL A 65 3.78 0.73 5.94
N ALA A 66 3.77 -0.60 5.88
CA ALA A 66 4.42 -1.45 6.87
C ALA A 66 5.68 -2.13 6.29
N VAL A 67 6.85 -1.72 6.75
CA VAL A 67 8.13 -2.29 6.34
C VAL A 67 8.39 -3.58 7.08
N LEU A 68 8.44 -4.70 6.36
CA LEU A 68 8.72 -6.01 6.94
C LEU A 68 10.21 -6.14 7.29
N ILE A 69 10.48 -6.53 8.53
CA ILE A 69 11.79 -6.94 9.01
C ILE A 69 11.97 -8.41 8.59
N ASN A 70 12.84 -8.65 7.60
CA ASN A 70 13.13 -10.01 7.13
C ASN A 70 14.62 -10.28 7.26
N SER A 71 14.99 -11.04 8.28
CA SER A 71 16.37 -11.42 8.58
C SER A 71 16.97 -12.43 7.58
N ALA A 72 16.14 -13.12 6.80
CA ALA A 72 16.59 -14.12 5.82
C ALA A 72 17.05 -13.51 4.49
N LYS A 73 16.86 -12.22 4.25
CA LYS A 73 17.32 -11.52 3.04
C LYS A 73 18.42 -10.54 3.41
N ASN A 74 19.40 -10.39 2.52
CA ASN A 74 20.41 -9.32 2.59
C ASN A 74 19.85 -8.07 1.89
N PRO A 75 19.16 -7.17 2.59
CA PRO A 75 18.61 -5.96 1.99
C PRO A 75 19.74 -4.96 1.68
N LEU A 76 19.50 -4.09 0.68
CA LEU A 76 20.40 -2.97 0.38
C LEU A 76 20.38 -1.94 1.51
N PHE A 77 19.21 -1.64 2.04
CA PHE A 77 18.96 -0.67 3.09
C PHE A 77 18.55 -1.34 4.40
N THR A 78 19.01 -0.82 5.52
CA THR A 78 18.51 -1.24 6.84
C THR A 78 17.01 -0.94 6.97
N VAL A 79 16.36 -1.47 7.99
CA VAL A 79 14.93 -1.21 8.24
C VAL A 79 14.71 0.29 8.47
N GLU A 80 15.58 0.92 9.25
CA GLU A 80 15.54 2.34 9.60
C GLU A 80 15.70 3.23 8.35
N GLU A 81 16.65 2.89 7.47
CA GLU A 81 16.86 3.59 6.20
C GLU A 81 15.61 3.47 5.30
N ARG A 82 15.01 2.28 5.18
CA ARG A 82 13.80 2.06 4.38
C ARG A 82 12.60 2.85 4.92
N VAL A 83 12.42 2.86 6.23
CA VAL A 83 11.37 3.65 6.91
C VAL A 83 11.59 5.14 6.68
N ALA A 84 12.82 5.64 6.81
CA ALA A 84 13.14 7.05 6.59
C ALA A 84 12.86 7.47 5.13
N LEU A 85 13.29 6.68 4.15
CA LEU A 85 13.05 6.94 2.73
C LEU A 85 11.54 6.95 2.42
N LEU A 86 10.77 6.00 2.96
CA LEU A 86 9.32 5.97 2.79
C LEU A 86 8.62 7.17 3.43
N ARG A 87 9.01 7.57 4.65
CA ARG A 87 8.45 8.75 5.33
C ARG A 87 8.65 10.00 4.50
N GLU A 88 9.85 10.20 3.96
CA GLU A 88 10.12 11.35 3.08
C GLU A 88 9.28 11.28 1.80
N CYS A 89 9.15 10.12 1.18
CA CYS A 89 8.33 9.94 -0.02
C CYS A 89 6.82 10.14 0.22
N CYS A 90 6.35 9.93 1.44
CA CYS A 90 4.92 9.99 1.80
C CYS A 90 4.54 11.25 2.59
N LYS A 91 5.46 12.17 2.87
CA LYS A 91 5.26 13.33 3.75
C LYS A 91 4.06 14.23 3.37
N ASP A 92 3.74 14.28 2.09
CA ASP A 92 2.64 15.09 1.56
C ASP A 92 1.30 14.32 1.48
N ILE A 93 1.23 13.11 2.05
CA ILE A 93 0.00 12.29 2.07
C ILE A 93 -0.47 12.18 3.53
N PRO A 94 -1.46 13.02 3.94
CA PRO A 94 -1.75 13.26 5.36
C PRO A 94 -2.29 12.04 6.12
N ASN A 95 -2.92 11.09 5.43
CA ASN A 95 -3.49 9.87 6.03
C ASN A 95 -2.59 8.64 5.87
N VAL A 96 -1.29 8.84 5.55
CA VAL A 96 -0.31 7.76 5.45
C VAL A 96 0.66 7.82 6.64
N THR A 97 0.83 6.70 7.30
CA THR A 97 1.88 6.49 8.30
C THR A 97 2.84 5.40 7.85
N VAL A 98 4.09 5.45 8.32
CA VAL A 98 5.12 4.46 7.97
C VAL A 98 5.67 3.84 9.24
N GLU A 99 5.53 2.52 9.35
CA GLU A 99 5.99 1.73 10.49
C GLU A 99 6.82 0.54 10.01
N SER A 100 7.63 -0.03 10.89
CA SER A 100 8.26 -1.33 10.68
C SER A 100 7.62 -2.38 11.59
N PHE A 101 7.65 -3.64 11.16
CA PHE A 101 7.15 -4.74 11.97
C PHE A 101 7.94 -6.02 11.72
N ASP A 102 7.92 -6.89 12.70
CA ASP A 102 8.42 -8.27 12.63
C ASP A 102 7.28 -9.26 12.82
N GLY A 103 7.42 -10.46 12.27
CA GLY A 103 6.44 -11.53 12.38
C GLY A 103 5.35 -11.49 11.30
N LEU A 104 4.17 -12.04 11.62
CA LEU A 104 3.09 -12.20 10.66
C LEU A 104 2.37 -10.87 10.37
N THR A 105 2.18 -10.60 9.09
CA THR A 105 1.52 -9.38 8.62
C THR A 105 0.09 -9.23 9.18
N VAL A 106 -0.65 -10.34 9.29
CA VAL A 106 -2.01 -10.33 9.84
C VAL A 106 -2.05 -10.01 11.33
N GLU A 107 -1.06 -10.42 12.10
CA GLU A 107 -0.95 -10.05 13.52
C GLU A 107 -0.64 -8.56 13.68
N PHE A 108 0.25 -8.04 12.83
CA PHE A 108 0.52 -6.61 12.80
C PHE A 108 -0.74 -5.82 12.43
N ALA A 109 -1.45 -6.21 11.38
CA ALA A 109 -2.70 -5.58 10.96
C ALA A 109 -3.74 -5.58 12.09
N LYS A 110 -3.92 -6.71 12.77
CA LYS A 110 -4.82 -6.82 13.95
C LYS A 110 -4.42 -5.86 15.06
N LYS A 111 -3.13 -5.78 15.40
CA LYS A 111 -2.60 -4.85 16.43
C LYS A 111 -2.85 -3.38 16.08
N ARG A 112 -3.00 -3.06 14.79
CA ARG A 112 -3.30 -1.71 14.28
C ARG A 112 -4.79 -1.49 13.98
N HIS A 113 -5.66 -2.44 14.36
CA HIS A 113 -7.09 -2.41 14.08
C HIS A 113 -7.41 -2.22 12.59
N ALA A 114 -6.52 -2.71 11.73
CA ALA A 114 -6.73 -2.67 10.30
C ALA A 114 -7.62 -3.81 9.85
N SER A 115 -8.62 -3.50 9.03
CA SER A 115 -9.54 -4.48 8.42
C SER A 115 -9.15 -4.84 6.99
N VAL A 116 -8.23 -4.08 6.38
CA VAL A 116 -7.84 -4.25 4.99
C VAL A 116 -6.31 -4.36 4.86
N MET A 117 -5.88 -5.35 4.09
CA MET A 117 -4.50 -5.49 3.64
C MET A 117 -4.42 -5.14 2.16
N VAL A 118 -3.61 -4.15 1.81
CA VAL A 118 -3.41 -3.72 0.41
C VAL A 118 -2.26 -4.48 -0.20
N ARG A 119 -2.45 -4.98 -1.44
CA ARG A 119 -1.40 -5.64 -2.24
C ARG A 119 -1.41 -5.08 -3.66
N GLY A 120 -0.23 -4.84 -4.21
CA GLY A 120 -0.07 -4.41 -5.61
C GLY A 120 0.12 -5.60 -6.53
N LEU A 121 -0.64 -5.68 -7.63
CA LEU A 121 -0.48 -6.70 -8.66
C LEU A 121 0.11 -6.08 -9.93
N ARG A 122 1.19 -6.67 -10.46
CA ARG A 122 1.89 -6.21 -11.66
C ARG A 122 1.66 -7.12 -12.87
N ALA A 123 1.71 -8.42 -12.65
CA ALA A 123 1.64 -9.43 -13.69
C ALA A 123 0.86 -10.66 -13.22
N VAL A 124 0.48 -11.52 -14.18
CA VAL A 124 -0.24 -12.77 -13.89
C VAL A 124 0.56 -13.68 -12.95
N THR A 125 1.89 -13.71 -13.10
CA THR A 125 2.78 -14.50 -12.23
C THR A 125 2.81 -14.03 -10.77
N ASP A 126 2.57 -12.73 -10.52
CA ASP A 126 2.44 -12.22 -9.15
C ASP A 126 1.12 -12.72 -8.53
N PHE A 127 0.07 -12.85 -9.35
CA PHE A 127 -1.30 -13.11 -8.91
C PHE A 127 -1.45 -14.43 -8.16
N GLU A 128 -0.84 -15.50 -8.64
CA GLU A 128 -0.92 -16.83 -7.99
C GLU A 128 -0.36 -16.79 -6.57
N ASN A 129 0.82 -16.19 -6.40
CA ASN A 129 1.47 -16.07 -5.09
C ASN A 129 0.67 -15.14 -4.15
N GLU A 130 0.15 -14.03 -4.69
CA GLU A 130 -0.61 -13.05 -3.90
C GLU A 130 -1.98 -13.60 -3.48
N ILE A 131 -2.68 -14.37 -4.32
CA ILE A 131 -3.92 -15.07 -3.96
C ILE A 131 -3.65 -16.11 -2.87
N GLN A 132 -2.60 -16.93 -3.02
CA GLN A 132 -2.25 -17.90 -2.00
C GLN A 132 -1.95 -17.25 -0.65
N LEU A 133 -1.22 -16.12 -0.67
CA LEU A 133 -0.94 -15.34 0.54
C LEU A 133 -2.23 -14.76 1.14
N ALA A 134 -3.13 -14.22 0.31
CA ALA A 134 -4.41 -13.67 0.78
C ALA A 134 -5.28 -14.75 1.43
N GLN A 135 -5.40 -15.92 0.81
CA GLN A 135 -6.13 -17.06 1.37
C GLN A 135 -5.53 -17.53 2.70
N THR A 136 -4.20 -17.61 2.77
CA THR A 136 -3.49 -17.97 4.01
C THR A 136 -3.76 -16.93 5.11
N ASN A 137 -3.66 -15.65 4.78
CA ASN A 137 -3.93 -14.57 5.71
C ASN A 137 -5.37 -14.59 6.21
N HIS A 138 -6.34 -14.82 5.32
CA HIS A 138 -7.76 -14.94 5.70
C HIS A 138 -8.01 -16.17 6.60
N ALA A 139 -7.38 -17.31 6.31
CA ALA A 139 -7.48 -18.49 7.16
C ALA A 139 -6.93 -18.26 8.57
N LEU A 140 -5.82 -17.49 8.69
CA LEU A 140 -5.22 -17.15 9.97
C LEU A 140 -6.01 -16.06 10.73
N MET A 141 -6.63 -15.13 10.00
CA MET A 141 -7.35 -13.97 10.56
C MET A 141 -8.54 -13.57 9.68
N PRO A 142 -9.70 -14.22 9.83
CA PRO A 142 -10.86 -14.01 8.95
C PRO A 142 -11.43 -12.58 8.93
N GLY A 143 -11.10 -11.75 9.94
CA GLY A 143 -11.55 -10.35 10.02
C GLY A 143 -10.69 -9.36 9.21
N ILE A 144 -9.67 -9.83 8.47
CA ILE A 144 -8.81 -8.98 7.64
C ILE A 144 -8.93 -9.41 6.18
N GLU A 145 -9.46 -8.51 5.35
CA GLU A 145 -9.61 -8.75 3.91
C GLU A 145 -8.40 -8.25 3.12
N THR A 146 -8.12 -8.89 1.99
CA THR A 146 -7.04 -8.46 1.10
C THR A 146 -7.60 -7.74 -0.12
N MET A 147 -7.17 -6.50 -0.31
CA MET A 147 -7.51 -5.68 -1.47
C MET A 147 -6.34 -5.68 -2.45
N PHE A 148 -6.60 -6.11 -3.68
CA PHE A 148 -5.63 -6.06 -4.76
C PHE A 148 -5.80 -4.80 -5.61
N LEU A 149 -4.71 -4.03 -5.77
CA LEU A 149 -4.64 -2.89 -6.67
C LEU A 149 -3.75 -3.24 -7.87
N ALA A 150 -4.32 -3.26 -9.06
CA ALA A 150 -3.53 -3.41 -10.28
C ALA A 150 -2.57 -2.21 -10.40
N THR A 151 -1.29 -2.48 -10.56
CA THR A 151 -0.27 -1.45 -10.78
C THR A 151 -0.53 -0.72 -12.09
N SER A 152 -0.33 0.58 -12.13
CA SER A 152 -0.43 1.35 -13.38
C SER A 152 0.48 0.76 -14.45
N ILE A 153 0.03 0.70 -15.70
CA ILE A 153 0.78 0.15 -16.85
C ILE A 153 2.19 0.72 -16.91
N LYS A 154 2.33 2.01 -16.61
CA LYS A 154 3.60 2.72 -16.56
C LYS A 154 4.64 2.09 -15.62
N TRP A 155 4.19 1.38 -14.57
CA TRP A 155 5.03 0.81 -13.53
C TRP A 155 4.94 -0.72 -13.43
N SER A 156 4.21 -1.37 -14.32
CA SER A 156 3.98 -2.82 -14.26
C SER A 156 5.25 -3.66 -14.36
N TYR A 157 6.27 -3.18 -15.06
CA TYR A 157 7.58 -3.83 -15.19
C TYR A 157 8.53 -3.54 -14.04
N LEU A 158 8.19 -2.59 -13.13
CA LEU A 158 9.11 -2.07 -12.14
C LEU A 158 9.11 -2.90 -10.86
N SER A 159 10.31 -3.24 -10.40
CA SER A 159 10.54 -3.87 -9.08
C SER A 159 11.75 -3.28 -8.40
N SER A 160 11.85 -3.42 -7.08
CA SER A 160 13.06 -3.04 -6.33
C SER A 160 14.29 -3.79 -6.81
N THR A 161 14.14 -5.04 -7.22
CA THR A 161 15.25 -5.87 -7.76
C THR A 161 15.80 -5.26 -9.04
N ILE A 162 14.93 -4.89 -9.98
CA ILE A 162 15.33 -4.24 -11.25
C ILE A 162 16.03 -2.90 -10.97
N VAL A 163 15.54 -2.11 -10.01
CA VAL A 163 16.19 -0.85 -9.64
C VAL A 163 17.58 -1.07 -9.07
N LYS A 164 17.74 -2.04 -8.18
CA LYS A 164 19.06 -2.38 -7.60
C LYS A 164 20.02 -2.86 -8.67
N GLU A 165 19.56 -3.71 -9.58
CA GLU A 165 20.39 -4.22 -10.66
C GLU A 165 20.82 -3.08 -11.61
N ALA A 166 19.90 -2.22 -12.03
CA ALA A 166 20.22 -1.07 -12.86
C ALA A 166 21.24 -0.13 -12.19
N ALA A 167 21.07 0.14 -10.89
CA ALA A 167 22.00 0.97 -10.13
C ALA A 167 23.39 0.34 -10.00
N ARG A 168 23.46 -0.98 -9.78
CA ARG A 168 24.71 -1.74 -9.72
C ARG A 168 25.58 -1.54 -10.96
N TYR A 169 24.94 -1.51 -12.13
CA TYR A 169 25.62 -1.31 -13.42
C TYR A 169 25.73 0.17 -13.83
N GLY A 170 25.41 1.10 -12.94
CA GLY A 170 25.56 2.54 -13.19
C GLY A 170 24.54 3.12 -14.17
N SER A 171 23.42 2.43 -14.40
CA SER A 171 22.36 2.94 -15.24
C SER A 171 21.56 4.05 -14.58
N ASN A 172 20.99 4.96 -15.36
CA ASN A 172 20.11 6.01 -14.85
C ASN A 172 18.79 5.41 -14.32
N ILE A 173 18.53 5.62 -13.03
CA ILE A 173 17.37 5.12 -12.31
C ILE A 173 16.33 6.20 -11.96
N SER A 174 16.55 7.46 -12.38
CA SER A 174 15.69 8.62 -12.05
C SER A 174 14.23 8.43 -12.43
N LYS A 175 13.95 7.60 -13.47
CA LYS A 175 12.59 7.27 -13.89
C LYS A 175 11.89 6.28 -12.96
N PHE A 176 12.62 5.54 -12.13
CA PHE A 176 12.11 4.43 -11.34
C PHE A 176 11.87 4.79 -9.89
N VAL A 177 12.62 5.77 -9.37
CA VAL A 177 12.58 6.21 -7.97
C VAL A 177 12.43 7.73 -7.85
N THR A 178 12.22 8.22 -6.65
CA THR A 178 12.26 9.66 -6.35
C THR A 178 13.70 10.13 -6.17
N PRO A 179 14.01 11.43 -6.32
CA PRO A 179 15.38 11.94 -6.21
C PRO A 179 16.08 11.54 -4.90
N ASN A 180 15.41 11.68 -3.76
CA ASN A 180 15.95 11.29 -2.46
C ASN A 180 16.32 9.80 -2.36
N VAL A 181 15.55 8.94 -3.02
CA VAL A 181 15.82 7.50 -3.08
C VAL A 181 16.95 7.20 -4.06
N GLU A 182 17.03 7.92 -5.18
CA GLU A 182 18.13 7.83 -6.14
C GLU A 182 19.47 8.18 -5.48
N ASP A 183 19.53 9.31 -4.78
CA ASP A 183 20.72 9.75 -4.05
C ASP A 183 21.16 8.72 -3.01
N ALA A 184 20.20 8.19 -2.24
CA ALA A 184 20.49 7.15 -1.24
C ALA A 184 21.02 5.86 -1.87
N ILE A 185 20.49 5.44 -3.03
CA ILE A 185 20.98 4.26 -3.76
C ILE A 185 22.41 4.49 -4.23
N HIS A 186 22.70 5.65 -4.83
CA HIS A 186 24.04 5.96 -5.32
C HIS A 186 25.06 5.96 -4.17
N ALA A 187 24.75 6.63 -3.06
CA ALA A 187 25.62 6.63 -1.88
C ALA A 187 25.88 5.20 -1.35
N LYS A 188 24.85 4.35 -1.33
CA LYS A 188 24.98 2.96 -0.85
C LYS A 188 25.82 2.10 -1.80
N VAL A 189 25.66 2.29 -3.10
CA VAL A 189 26.47 1.59 -4.13
C VAL A 189 27.93 1.98 -4.01
N GLU A 190 28.24 3.26 -3.84
CA GLU A 190 29.61 3.75 -3.65
C GLU A 190 30.23 3.21 -2.36
N GLN A 191 29.48 3.22 -1.25
CA GLN A 191 29.92 2.62 0.00
C GLN A 191 30.29 1.15 -0.16
N LEU A 192 29.41 0.35 -0.77
CA LEU A 192 29.65 -1.09 -0.97
C LEU A 192 30.85 -1.35 -1.88
N ARG A 193 31.05 -0.53 -2.92
CA ARG A 193 32.22 -0.62 -3.79
C ARG A 193 33.52 -0.34 -3.02
N ALA A 194 33.51 0.68 -2.15
CA ALA A 194 34.65 1.01 -1.31
C ALA A 194 35.00 -0.11 -0.32
N GLU A 195 33.98 -0.86 0.14
CA GLU A 195 34.13 -2.02 1.03
C GLU A 195 34.49 -3.32 0.27
N GLY A 196 34.63 -3.29 -1.06
CA GLY A 196 34.87 -4.47 -1.88
C GLY A 196 33.67 -5.46 -1.93
N LYS A 197 32.49 -4.99 -1.54
CA LYS A 197 31.24 -5.75 -1.57
C LYS A 197 30.46 -5.46 -2.86
N THR A 198 29.70 -6.45 -3.29
CA THR A 198 28.74 -6.29 -4.41
C THR A 198 27.32 -6.20 -3.86
N LEU A 199 26.48 -5.43 -4.56
CA LEU A 199 25.04 -5.37 -4.35
C LEU A 199 24.40 -6.75 -4.50
#